data_430772972e973db207f076a26d156987
#
_entry.id   430772972e973db207f076a26d156987
#
_cell.length_a   1.000
_cell.length_b   1.000
_cell.length_c   1.000
_cell.angle_alpha   90.00
_cell.angle_beta   90.00
_cell.angle_gamma   90.00
#
_symmetry.space_group_name_H-M   'P 1'
#
loop_
_entity.id
_entity.type
_entity.pdbx_description
1 polymer ?
#
loop_
_entity_poly.entity_id
_entity_poly.type
_entity_poly.pdbx_seq_one_letter_code
_entity_poly.pdbx_strand_id
1 'polypeptide(L)'
;MSCINPFSPALDDSDILEDILGNPVTVEGFYTRFQNAYQLRDTTLYGPLIHPEFIFVYRDPELNVDVSWGRAEDLNATARLFSTSRDIQLQWNNISSFFQNDSKTRAQVIRRFNLMVMLDQSTVFRTDGATNFTLTRIDSTQAWQLVSWRDESEL
;
A
#
# COMPACT_ATOMS: atom_id res chain seq x y z
N MET A 1 25.36 -25.75 -11.78
CA MET A 1 24.65 -25.66 -11.46
C MET A 1 24.65 -25.35 -10.67
N SER A 2 24.53 -24.77 -10.83
CA SER A 2 24.27 -24.53 -10.19
C SER A 2 24.32 -25.23 -9.38
N CYS A 3 25.16 -25.24 -9.34
CA CYS A 3 25.05 -26.06 -8.80
C CYS A 3 24.15 -26.28 -8.08
N ILE A 4 23.84 -26.84 -8.52
CA ILE A 4 22.64 -27.11 -7.85
C ILE A 4 22.93 -27.75 -6.55
N ASN A 5 22.56 -27.02 -5.54
CA ASN A 5 22.47 -27.60 -4.25
C ASN A 5 21.24 -28.50 -4.24
N PRO A 6 21.37 -29.78 -4.10
CA PRO A 6 20.23 -30.68 -4.11
C PRO A 6 19.30 -30.48 -2.93
N PHE A 7 19.75 -29.73 -1.92
CA PHE A 7 18.93 -29.43 -0.74
C PHE A 7 18.14 -28.14 -0.88
N SER A 8 18.34 -27.40 -1.97
CA SER A 8 17.63 -26.15 -2.16
C SER A 8 17.08 -25.99 -3.58
N PRO A 9 16.77 -27.08 -4.28
CA PRO A 9 16.27 -26.91 -5.66
C PRO A 9 14.92 -26.25 -5.72
N ALA A 10 14.20 -26.27 -4.60
CA ALA A 10 12.91 -25.63 -4.52
C ALA A 10 12.97 -24.15 -4.17
N LEU A 11 14.16 -23.64 -3.85
CA LEU A 11 14.28 -22.22 -3.56
C LEU A 11 14.29 -21.44 -4.87
N ASP A 12 13.22 -20.67 -5.02
CA ASP A 12 13.07 -19.76 -6.13
C ASP A 12 13.32 -18.36 -5.59
N ASP A 13 14.26 -17.65 -6.19
CA ASP A 13 14.59 -16.28 -5.77
C ASP A 13 13.37 -15.36 -5.83
N SER A 14 12.44 -15.62 -6.75
CA SER A 14 11.22 -14.83 -6.85
C SER A 14 10.29 -15.04 -5.65
N ASP A 15 10.23 -16.24 -5.09
CA ASP A 15 9.44 -16.49 -3.89
C ASP A 15 10.03 -15.79 -2.67
N ILE A 16 11.35 -15.79 -2.56
CA ILE A 16 12.04 -15.08 -1.47
C ILE A 16 11.79 -13.59 -1.57
N LEU A 17 11.90 -13.03 -2.78
CA LEU A 17 11.62 -11.61 -3.00
C LEU A 17 10.17 -11.26 -2.70
N GLU A 18 9.22 -12.12 -3.08
CA GLU A 18 7.81 -11.92 -2.77
C GLU A 18 7.60 -11.85 -1.26
N ASP A 19 8.22 -12.74 -0.49
CA ASP A 19 8.06 -12.75 0.96
C ASP A 19 8.69 -11.51 1.61
N ILE A 20 9.86 -11.11 1.14
CA ILE A 20 10.57 -9.92 1.67
C ILE A 20 9.79 -8.65 1.35
N LEU A 21 9.31 -8.52 0.12
CA LEU A 21 8.57 -7.34 -0.32
C LEU A 21 7.13 -7.31 0.20
N GLY A 22 6.63 -8.45 0.66
CA GLY A 22 5.25 -8.62 1.10
C GLY A 22 4.43 -9.30 0.00
N ASN A 23 3.86 -10.45 0.32
CA ASN A 23 3.01 -11.17 -0.62
C ASN A 23 1.55 -10.72 -0.44
N PRO A 24 0.96 -10.01 -1.42
CA PRO A 24 -0.37 -9.43 -1.26
C PRO A 24 -1.52 -10.43 -1.29
N VAL A 25 -1.24 -11.72 -1.32
CA VAL A 25 -2.27 -12.76 -1.12
C VAL A 25 -2.80 -12.72 0.31
N THR A 26 -1.99 -12.25 1.26
CA THR A 26 -2.46 -11.98 2.62
C THR A 26 -2.66 -10.49 2.83
N VAL A 27 -3.52 -10.13 3.78
CA VAL A 27 -3.74 -8.72 4.12
C VAL A 27 -2.45 -8.11 4.66
N GLU A 28 -1.75 -8.79 5.57
CA GLU A 28 -0.47 -8.27 6.09
C GLU A 28 0.57 -8.15 4.99
N GLY A 29 0.63 -9.09 4.07
CA GLY A 29 1.55 -9.01 2.93
C GLY A 29 1.23 -7.83 2.02
N PHE A 30 -0.04 -7.51 1.85
CA PHE A 30 -0.46 -6.32 1.11
C PHE A 30 0.12 -5.04 1.77
N TYR A 31 -0.04 -4.91 3.09
CA TYR A 31 0.49 -3.74 3.79
C TYR A 31 2.01 -3.67 3.74
N THR A 32 2.68 -4.81 3.85
CA THR A 32 4.14 -4.87 3.74
C THR A 32 4.60 -4.41 2.35
N ARG A 33 3.94 -4.87 1.30
CA ARG A 33 4.27 -4.47 -0.06
C ARG A 33 4.00 -2.99 -0.30
N PHE A 34 2.89 -2.48 0.21
CA PHE A 34 2.56 -1.06 0.13
C PHE A 34 3.65 -0.21 0.80
N GLN A 35 4.06 -0.62 2.00
CA GLN A 35 5.13 0.06 2.72
C GLN A 35 6.43 0.06 1.92
N ASN A 36 6.80 -1.08 1.37
CA ASN A 36 8.01 -1.20 0.57
C ASN A 36 7.95 -0.38 -0.70
N ALA A 37 6.78 -0.32 -1.35
CA ALA A 37 6.61 0.52 -2.53
C ALA A 37 6.91 1.99 -2.21
N TYR A 38 6.43 2.48 -1.08
CA TYR A 38 6.68 3.84 -0.63
C TYR A 38 8.15 4.04 -0.24
N GLN A 39 8.70 3.15 0.56
CA GLN A 39 10.07 3.32 1.07
C GLN A 39 11.12 3.18 -0.03
N LEU A 40 10.89 2.31 -0.99
CA LEU A 40 11.74 2.17 -2.16
C LEU A 40 11.41 3.18 -3.25
N ARG A 41 10.31 3.90 -3.11
CA ARG A 41 9.80 4.86 -4.09
C ARG A 41 9.67 4.21 -5.47
N ASP A 42 9.02 3.05 -5.48
CA ASP A 42 8.96 2.16 -6.64
C ASP A 42 7.53 2.05 -7.16
N THR A 43 7.26 2.71 -8.27
CA THR A 43 5.94 2.70 -8.90
C THR A 43 5.58 1.33 -9.48
N THR A 44 6.58 0.48 -9.79
CA THR A 44 6.32 -0.86 -10.30
C THR A 44 5.82 -1.81 -9.21
N LEU A 45 6.12 -1.51 -7.95
CA LEU A 45 5.53 -2.21 -6.81
C LEU A 45 4.16 -1.65 -6.45
N TYR A 46 4.00 -0.34 -6.56
CA TYR A 46 2.77 0.33 -6.14
C TYR A 46 1.61 0.07 -7.11
N GLY A 47 1.85 0.25 -8.41
CA GLY A 47 0.80 0.19 -9.43
C GLY A 47 -0.07 -1.07 -9.38
N PRO A 48 0.53 -2.28 -9.29
CA PRO A 48 -0.26 -3.50 -9.25
C PRO A 48 -1.14 -3.65 -8.01
N LEU A 49 -0.88 -2.90 -6.94
CA LEU A 49 -1.70 -2.93 -5.72
C LEU A 49 -3.00 -2.16 -5.90
N ILE A 50 -3.10 -1.32 -6.93
CA ILE A 50 -4.21 -0.39 -7.10
C ILE A 50 -5.16 -0.95 -8.15
N HIS A 51 -6.41 -1.16 -7.74
CA HIS A 51 -7.45 -1.73 -8.59
C HIS A 51 -7.79 -0.76 -9.72
N PRO A 52 -8.19 -1.26 -10.93
CA PRO A 52 -8.60 -0.39 -12.03
C PRO A 52 -9.74 0.59 -11.69
N GLU A 53 -10.61 0.22 -10.76
CA GLU A 53 -11.74 1.06 -10.33
C GLU A 53 -11.46 1.80 -9.03
N PHE A 54 -10.19 1.95 -8.67
CA PHE A 54 -9.78 2.59 -7.43
C PHE A 54 -10.30 4.03 -7.30
N ILE A 55 -10.73 4.38 -6.08
CA ILE A 55 -11.10 5.75 -5.71
C ILE A 55 -10.44 6.10 -4.38
N PHE A 56 -9.78 7.25 -4.35
CA PHE A 56 -9.29 7.88 -3.12
C PHE A 56 -10.21 9.02 -2.75
N VAL A 57 -10.58 9.12 -1.47
CA VAL A 57 -11.46 10.17 -0.96
C VAL A 57 -10.80 10.81 0.26
N TYR A 58 -10.78 12.14 0.27
CA TYR A 58 -10.37 12.88 1.46
C TYR A 58 -11.31 14.07 1.69
N ARG A 59 -11.34 14.54 2.91
CA ARG A 59 -12.16 15.70 3.29
C ARG A 59 -11.33 16.95 3.13
N ASP A 60 -11.81 17.89 2.34
CA ASP A 60 -11.19 19.22 2.23
C ASP A 60 -11.67 20.04 3.44
N PRO A 61 -10.76 20.43 4.36
CA PRO A 61 -11.17 21.13 5.57
C PRO A 61 -11.62 22.57 5.32
N GLU A 62 -11.17 23.18 4.23
CA GLU A 62 -11.56 24.56 3.91
C GLU A 62 -12.95 24.62 3.33
N LEU A 63 -13.25 23.74 2.39
CA LEU A 63 -14.54 23.72 1.70
C LEU A 63 -15.56 22.83 2.39
N ASN A 64 -15.12 21.99 3.33
CA ASN A 64 -15.96 21.05 4.07
C ASN A 64 -16.73 20.11 3.15
N VAL A 65 -16.07 19.67 2.05
CA VAL A 65 -16.62 18.72 1.09
C VAL A 65 -15.63 17.59 0.87
N ASP A 66 -16.14 16.44 0.43
CA ASP A 66 -15.29 15.33 0.04
C ASP A 66 -14.72 15.59 -1.36
N VAL A 67 -13.42 15.35 -1.50
CA VAL A 67 -12.70 15.41 -2.77
C VAL A 67 -12.23 14.00 -3.10
N SER A 68 -12.36 13.61 -4.35
CA SER A 68 -11.96 12.27 -4.76
C SER A 68 -11.19 12.28 -6.06
N TRP A 69 -10.35 11.25 -6.25
CA TRP A 69 -9.72 10.98 -7.53
C TRP A 69 -9.64 9.48 -7.78
N GLY A 70 -9.47 9.14 -9.07
CA GLY A 70 -9.39 7.74 -9.48
C GLY A 70 -7.96 7.24 -9.59
N ARG A 71 -7.82 6.05 -10.18
CA ARG A 71 -6.53 5.35 -10.28
C ARG A 71 -5.47 6.16 -11.02
N ALA A 72 -5.80 6.70 -12.19
CA ALA A 72 -4.81 7.43 -12.99
C ALA A 72 -4.27 8.63 -12.24
N GLU A 73 -5.14 9.38 -11.58
CA GLU A 73 -4.73 10.54 -10.79
C GLU A 73 -3.88 10.13 -9.59
N ASP A 74 -4.25 9.03 -8.94
CA ASP A 74 -3.50 8.50 -7.81
C ASP A 74 -2.11 8.05 -8.22
N LEU A 75 -1.99 7.30 -9.31
CA LEU A 75 -0.70 6.85 -9.79
C LEU A 75 0.20 8.02 -10.19
N ASN A 76 -0.37 9.04 -10.81
CA ASN A 76 0.40 10.24 -11.16
C ASN A 76 0.87 11.01 -9.93
N ALA A 77 0.00 11.18 -8.95
CA ALA A 77 0.35 11.87 -7.71
C ALA A 77 1.43 11.11 -6.95
N THR A 78 1.30 9.79 -6.87
CA THR A 78 2.27 8.94 -6.18
C THR A 78 3.61 8.94 -6.91
N ALA A 79 3.60 8.86 -8.24
CA ALA A 79 4.84 8.92 -9.02
C ALA A 79 5.57 10.24 -8.80
N ARG A 80 4.84 11.36 -8.73
CA ARG A 80 5.46 12.66 -8.42
C ARG A 80 6.05 12.68 -7.02
N LEU A 81 5.32 12.16 -6.05
CA LEU A 81 5.83 12.05 -4.68
C LEU A 81 7.13 11.25 -4.65
N PHE A 82 7.16 10.10 -5.32
CA PHE A 82 8.33 9.23 -5.34
C PHE A 82 9.53 9.89 -6.04
N SER A 83 9.28 10.61 -7.14
CA SER A 83 10.36 11.23 -7.91
C SER A 83 10.92 12.47 -7.24
N THR A 84 10.13 13.18 -6.42
CA THR A 84 10.56 14.41 -5.78
C THR A 84 11.09 14.19 -4.36
N SER A 85 10.89 13.03 -3.79
CA SER A 85 11.34 12.72 -2.43
C SER A 85 12.71 12.08 -2.45
N ARG A 86 13.55 12.44 -1.47
CA ARG A 86 14.85 11.79 -1.25
C ARG A 86 14.72 10.56 -0.40
N ASP A 87 13.78 10.57 0.54
CA ASP A 87 13.54 9.45 1.43
C ASP A 87 12.08 9.47 1.87
N ILE A 88 11.50 8.29 1.98
CA ILE A 88 10.17 8.09 2.52
C ILE A 88 10.24 6.96 3.53
N GLN A 89 9.66 7.18 4.70
CA GLN A 89 9.50 6.14 5.71
C GLN A 89 8.03 6.04 6.06
N LEU A 90 7.48 4.87 5.89
CA LEU A 90 6.10 4.55 6.21
C LEU A 90 6.08 3.44 7.24
N GLN A 91 5.40 3.67 8.34
CA GLN A 91 5.24 2.67 9.38
C GLN A 91 3.76 2.42 9.59
N TRP A 92 3.35 1.18 9.40
CA TRP A 92 2.00 0.76 9.74
C TRP A 92 1.94 0.42 11.23
N ASN A 93 0.92 0.94 11.89
CA ASN A 93 0.69 0.72 13.31
C ASN A 93 -0.52 -0.18 13.51
N ASN A 94 -1.22 -0.03 14.62
CA ASN A 94 -2.31 -0.93 14.98
C ASN A 94 -3.50 -0.81 14.03
N ILE A 95 -4.16 -1.93 13.83
CA ILE A 95 -5.44 -2.00 13.14
C ILE A 95 -6.53 -1.70 14.16
N SER A 96 -7.35 -0.69 13.89
CA SER A 96 -8.45 -0.31 14.77
C SER A 96 -9.77 -0.96 14.36
N SER A 97 -9.89 -1.40 13.11
CA SER A 97 -11.08 -2.08 12.63
C SER A 97 -10.72 -3.00 11.48
N PHE A 98 -11.29 -4.20 11.47
CA PHE A 98 -11.06 -5.18 10.42
C PHE A 98 -12.35 -5.94 10.16
N PHE A 99 -12.74 -6.00 8.88
CA PHE A 99 -13.84 -6.83 8.43
C PHE A 99 -13.43 -7.57 7.17
N GLN A 100 -13.79 -8.83 7.08
CA GLN A 100 -13.57 -9.64 5.88
C GLN A 100 -14.81 -10.49 5.65
N ASN A 101 -15.30 -10.54 4.39
CA ASN A 101 -16.47 -11.33 4.07
C ASN A 101 -16.14 -12.84 4.08
N ASP A 102 -17.18 -13.67 4.09
CA ASP A 102 -17.01 -15.12 4.21
C ASP A 102 -16.24 -15.74 3.05
N SER A 103 -16.41 -15.20 1.84
CA SER A 103 -15.73 -15.70 0.65
C SER A 103 -14.27 -15.24 0.56
N LYS A 104 -13.84 -14.35 1.47
CA LYS A 104 -12.49 -13.80 1.53
C LYS A 104 -12.11 -13.07 0.24
N THR A 105 -13.07 -12.38 -0.35
CA THR A 105 -12.90 -11.60 -1.57
C THR A 105 -12.96 -10.11 -1.35
N ARG A 106 -13.35 -9.69 -0.14
CA ARG A 106 -13.44 -8.28 0.22
C ARG A 106 -13.06 -8.09 1.68
N ALA A 107 -12.23 -7.12 1.94
CA ALA A 107 -11.83 -6.76 3.30
C ALA A 107 -11.86 -5.25 3.47
N GLN A 108 -12.24 -4.79 4.65
CA GLN A 108 -12.16 -3.40 5.03
C GLN A 108 -11.30 -3.27 6.26
N VAL A 109 -10.30 -2.41 6.20
CA VAL A 109 -9.28 -2.29 7.25
C VAL A 109 -9.06 -0.82 7.56
N ILE A 110 -9.23 -0.45 8.82
CA ILE A 110 -8.83 0.87 9.31
C ILE A 110 -7.55 0.67 10.10
N ARG A 111 -6.49 1.31 9.64
CA ARG A 111 -5.16 1.14 10.21
C ARG A 111 -4.45 2.47 10.36
N ARG A 112 -3.79 2.65 11.49
CA ARG A 112 -3.00 3.84 11.75
C ARG A 112 -1.62 3.72 11.13
N PHE A 113 -1.03 4.88 10.85
CA PHE A 113 0.29 4.94 10.24
C PHE A 113 1.05 6.17 10.71
N ASN A 114 2.38 6.10 10.56
CA ASN A 114 3.26 7.25 10.62
C ASN A 114 3.96 7.36 9.27
N LEU A 115 4.03 8.55 8.72
CA LEU A 115 4.67 8.81 7.44
C LEU A 115 5.66 9.95 7.60
N MET A 116 6.88 9.74 7.09
CA MET A 116 7.89 10.79 6.97
C MET A 116 8.29 10.89 5.51
N VAL A 117 8.29 12.08 4.97
CA VAL A 117 8.74 12.38 3.61
C VAL A 117 9.83 13.44 3.69
N MET A 118 11.02 13.10 3.21
CA MET A 118 12.14 14.02 3.11
C MET A 118 12.28 14.46 1.66
N LEU A 119 12.08 15.75 1.39
CA LEU A 119 12.26 16.29 0.06
C LEU A 119 13.72 16.71 -0.17
N ASP A 120 14.35 17.30 0.84
CA ASP A 120 15.77 17.61 0.86
C ASP A 120 16.27 17.60 2.29
N GLN A 121 17.53 17.99 2.52
CA GLN A 121 18.14 17.93 3.84
C GLN A 121 17.45 18.79 4.89
N SER A 122 16.72 19.84 4.44
CA SER A 122 16.08 20.78 5.35
C SER A 122 14.56 20.71 5.31
N THR A 123 13.98 19.97 4.38
CA THR A 123 12.52 19.90 4.22
C THR A 123 12.02 18.50 4.48
N VAL A 124 11.42 18.31 5.64
CA VAL A 124 10.89 17.02 6.10
C VAL A 124 9.44 17.21 6.53
N PHE A 125 8.56 16.40 5.98
CA PHE A 125 7.17 16.34 6.41
C PHE A 125 6.93 15.09 7.21
N ARG A 126 6.20 15.22 8.32
CA ARG A 126 5.76 14.11 9.14
C ARG A 126 4.27 14.20 9.33
N THR A 127 3.60 13.08 9.18
CA THR A 127 2.16 13.02 9.43
C THR A 127 1.82 11.68 10.07
N ASP A 128 0.88 11.72 10.98
CA ASP A 128 0.28 10.57 11.60
C ASP A 128 -1.18 10.54 11.21
N GLY A 129 -1.70 9.38 10.93
CA GLY A 129 -3.09 9.33 10.53
C GLY A 129 -3.63 7.93 10.54
N ALA A 130 -4.79 7.78 9.91
CA ALA A 130 -5.43 6.49 9.72
C ALA A 130 -5.95 6.38 8.29
N THR A 131 -5.79 5.20 7.73
CA THR A 131 -6.34 4.87 6.42
C THR A 131 -7.51 3.92 6.60
N ASN A 132 -8.56 4.14 5.82
CA ASN A 132 -9.64 3.17 5.68
C ASN A 132 -9.51 2.58 4.28
N PHE A 133 -8.97 1.37 4.21
CA PHE A 133 -8.76 0.66 2.95
C PHE A 133 -9.87 -0.35 2.73
N THR A 134 -10.41 -0.39 1.52
CA THR A 134 -11.21 -1.51 1.05
C THR A 134 -10.38 -2.28 0.04
N LEU A 135 -10.15 -3.55 0.34
CA LEU A 135 -9.40 -4.46 -0.53
C LEU A 135 -10.37 -5.40 -1.21
N THR A 136 -10.06 -5.76 -2.45
CA THR A 136 -10.88 -6.69 -3.23
C THR A 136 -9.99 -7.64 -4.01
N ARG A 137 -10.55 -8.80 -4.35
CA ARG A 137 -9.92 -9.81 -5.22
C ARG A 137 -10.99 -10.76 -5.73
N ILE A 138 -10.66 -11.51 -6.77
CA ILE A 138 -11.61 -12.43 -7.39
C ILE A 138 -11.86 -13.65 -6.49
N ASP A 139 -10.79 -14.21 -5.91
CA ASP A 139 -10.90 -15.33 -4.99
C ASP A 139 -9.71 -15.36 -4.02
N SER A 140 -9.74 -16.28 -3.06
CA SER A 140 -8.76 -16.32 -1.97
C SER A 140 -7.34 -16.70 -2.41
N THR A 141 -7.15 -17.09 -3.67
CA THR A 141 -5.81 -17.43 -4.19
C THR A 141 -5.15 -16.24 -4.88
N GLN A 142 -5.90 -15.18 -5.12
CA GLN A 142 -5.42 -14.00 -5.83
C GLN A 142 -4.89 -12.94 -4.88
N ALA A 143 -4.04 -12.07 -5.41
CA ALA A 143 -3.54 -10.92 -4.66
C ALA A 143 -4.67 -9.93 -4.36
N TRP A 144 -4.64 -9.37 -3.16
CA TRP A 144 -5.50 -8.26 -2.80
C TRP A 144 -5.13 -7.03 -3.62
N GLN A 145 -6.15 -6.26 -4.00
CA GLN A 145 -5.98 -4.94 -4.61
C GLN A 145 -6.79 -3.91 -3.86
N LEU A 146 -6.27 -2.71 -3.79
CA LEU A 146 -6.91 -1.58 -3.12
C LEU A 146 -7.94 -0.97 -4.08
N VAL A 147 -9.20 -1.04 -3.72
CA VAL A 147 -10.29 -0.48 -4.53
C VAL A 147 -10.82 0.82 -3.96
N SER A 148 -10.62 1.06 -2.67
CA SER A 148 -11.04 2.31 -2.04
C SER A 148 -10.09 2.66 -0.90
N TRP A 149 -9.75 3.93 -0.84
CA TRP A 149 -8.93 4.51 0.24
C TRP A 149 -9.62 5.78 0.70
N ARG A 150 -10.12 5.75 1.92
CA ARG A 150 -10.64 6.94 2.56
C ARG A 150 -9.65 7.39 3.63
N ASP A 151 -9.26 8.64 3.56
CA ASP A 151 -8.38 9.21 4.57
C ASP A 151 -9.18 9.50 5.84
N GLU A 152 -8.78 8.88 6.92
CA GLU A 152 -9.42 9.01 8.23
C GLU A 152 -8.51 9.74 9.22
N SER A 153 -7.54 10.49 8.70
CA SER A 153 -6.47 11.07 9.51
C SER A 153 -6.95 12.05 10.56
N GLU A 154 -8.14 12.59 10.40
CA GLU A 154 -8.72 13.55 11.34
C GLU A 154 -9.59 12.90 12.41
N LEU A 155 -9.71 11.60 12.39
CA LEU A 155 -10.52 10.88 13.37
C LEU A 155 -9.74 10.54 14.64
#